data_85ef62c2b38c0c4e25cb55875085dae8
#
_entry.id   85ef62c2b38c0c4e25cb55875085dae8
#
_cell.length_a   1.000
_cell.length_b   1.000
_cell.length_c   1.000
_cell.angle_alpha   90.00
_cell.angle_beta   90.00
_cell.angle_gamma   90.00
#
_symmetry.space_group_name_H-M   'P 1'
#
loop_
_entity.id
_entity.type
_entity.pdbx_description
1 polymer ?
#
loop_
_entity_poly.entity_id
_entity_poly.type
_entity_poly.pdbx_seq_one_letter_code
_entity_poly.pdbx_strand_id
1 'polypeptide(L)'
;MDGKEHDVAVYFEIDPHKAFRAGQSTQMYEKDGLSLMKTGQENQKLWVDQEKGGRSWGYFYLGTKDDVTCAQGDAAEMRAYFMKEGDLKQMRKSAEKRYAAFAQKLDVDGDFPQHLTAAFDGLYTMAYFGEDLRPYWNKDGKTSIEDLYADAEEDYKEVMAKCYAFDRQLMADAYLAGGKEYAELCALAYRQSVSAFQMSEDSEGELLYFTPQVGPVDEYYPASPLYLRYNPDLVKAMLNPFFYYSESGKWGKPFPPHDLGGYPAVNGQTIGGDMPVEEAGNGLIMTAAIAKMEKNASYAEKHWKTLTQWAEYLLENGTDTGDQLTTDNFAGNCPHHTNLSAKGILGIAAYARLAEMLNKKEEAEKYMDAAHEMTKEWEKAAYAGDHYRLAFDQPDSWGMKYNLIWDRLLGLNLFPERVIQKETDFYLTKMNEFGCPLDSRHSYAKVDWTVWSASLSADRMRFRKLMLPLYKFMNETT
;
A
#
# COMPACT_ATOMS: atom_id res chain seq x y z
N MET A 1 -11.59 25.98 -24.51
CA MET A 1 -12.47 25.76 -25.69
C MET A 1 -12.43 27.02 -26.48
N ASP A 2 -12.18 26.97 -27.80
CA ASP A 2 -12.04 28.14 -28.67
C ASP A 2 -13.35 28.52 -29.40
N GLY A 3 -14.45 27.86 -29.08
CA GLY A 3 -15.79 28.10 -29.62
C GLY A 3 -16.00 27.62 -31.06
N LYS A 4 -15.13 26.74 -31.58
CA LYS A 4 -15.24 26.15 -32.92
C LYS A 4 -15.62 24.68 -32.85
N GLU A 5 -16.27 24.20 -33.87
CA GLU A 5 -16.43 22.75 -34.11
C GLU A 5 -15.09 22.16 -34.51
N HIS A 6 -14.75 21.05 -33.85
CA HIS A 6 -13.54 20.29 -34.12
C HIS A 6 -13.89 18.80 -34.27
N ASP A 7 -13.44 18.19 -35.36
CA ASP A 7 -13.38 16.74 -35.45
C ASP A 7 -12.19 16.25 -34.63
N VAL A 8 -12.46 15.58 -33.52
CA VAL A 8 -11.43 15.03 -32.63
C VAL A 8 -11.38 13.52 -32.75
N ALA A 9 -10.20 13.00 -32.95
CA ALA A 9 -9.94 11.58 -32.85
C ALA A 9 -8.80 11.30 -31.86
N VAL A 10 -8.89 10.17 -31.17
CA VAL A 10 -7.84 9.71 -30.25
C VAL A 10 -7.25 8.40 -30.76
N TYR A 11 -5.98 8.20 -30.45
CA TYR A 11 -5.21 7.06 -30.84
C TYR A 11 -4.61 6.39 -29.60
N PHE A 12 -4.83 5.10 -29.45
CA PHE A 12 -4.27 4.27 -28.38
C PHE A 12 -3.52 3.10 -28.97
N GLU A 13 -2.30 2.86 -28.52
CA GLU A 13 -1.53 1.68 -28.92
C GLU A 13 -1.03 0.90 -27.72
N ILE A 14 -0.86 -0.39 -27.91
CA ILE A 14 -0.17 -1.27 -26.97
C ILE A 14 1.23 -1.54 -27.48
N ASP A 15 2.23 -1.25 -26.62
CA ASP A 15 3.59 -1.75 -26.76
C ASP A 15 3.76 -3.02 -25.91
N PRO A 16 3.73 -4.20 -26.52
CA PRO A 16 3.82 -5.46 -25.78
C PRO A 16 5.13 -5.63 -25.02
N HIS A 17 6.21 -4.94 -25.42
CA HIS A 17 7.49 -5.00 -24.72
C HIS A 17 7.51 -4.29 -23.38
N LYS A 18 6.57 -3.39 -23.14
CA LYS A 18 6.40 -2.72 -21.84
C LYS A 18 5.74 -3.63 -20.81
N ALA A 19 4.86 -4.53 -21.27
CA ALA A 19 4.12 -5.43 -20.41
C ALA A 19 4.82 -6.77 -20.19
N PHE A 20 5.53 -7.27 -21.18
CA PHE A 20 6.13 -8.62 -21.18
C PHE A 20 7.51 -8.64 -21.85
N ARG A 21 8.30 -9.70 -21.59
CA ARG A 21 9.56 -9.97 -22.24
C ARG A 21 9.38 -10.64 -23.62
N ALA A 22 10.45 -11.01 -24.28
CA ALA A 22 10.45 -11.59 -25.61
C ALA A 22 9.44 -12.75 -25.84
N GLY A 23 8.95 -12.91 -27.07
CA GLY A 23 8.01 -13.99 -27.45
C GLY A 23 6.54 -13.62 -27.28
N GLN A 24 6.22 -12.33 -27.39
CA GLN A 24 4.84 -11.83 -27.28
C GLN A 24 4.11 -11.87 -28.60
N SER A 25 2.81 -12.13 -28.52
CA SER A 25 1.87 -11.94 -29.62
C SER A 25 0.77 -10.96 -29.20
N THR A 26 0.31 -10.19 -30.16
CA THR A 26 -0.85 -9.32 -30.02
C THR A 26 -1.94 -9.81 -30.94
N GLN A 27 -3.15 -9.92 -30.40
CA GLN A 27 -4.34 -10.33 -31.13
C GLN A 27 -5.39 -9.24 -31.02
N MET A 28 -6.18 -9.10 -32.09
CA MET A 28 -7.34 -8.23 -32.13
C MET A 28 -8.53 -9.07 -32.53
N TYR A 29 -9.63 -8.94 -31.79
CA TYR A 29 -10.85 -9.69 -32.04
C TYR A 29 -12.07 -8.93 -31.52
N GLU A 30 -13.23 -9.32 -31.99
CA GLU A 30 -14.53 -8.82 -31.52
C GLU A 30 -15.31 -9.95 -30.85
N LYS A 31 -15.94 -9.64 -29.74
CA LYS A 31 -16.83 -10.56 -29.04
C LYS A 31 -17.96 -9.78 -28.37
N ASP A 32 -19.21 -10.14 -28.70
CA ASP A 32 -20.42 -9.59 -28.12
C ASP A 32 -20.49 -8.05 -28.18
N GLY A 33 -20.01 -7.47 -29.29
CA GLY A 33 -19.96 -6.04 -29.51
C GLY A 33 -18.79 -5.33 -28.83
N LEU A 34 -17.89 -6.07 -28.20
CA LEU A 34 -16.62 -5.57 -27.66
C LEU A 34 -15.52 -5.70 -28.71
N SER A 35 -14.83 -4.61 -28.99
CA SER A 35 -13.55 -4.62 -29.70
C SER A 35 -12.42 -4.78 -28.70
N LEU A 36 -11.64 -5.85 -28.82
CA LEU A 36 -10.61 -6.24 -27.88
C LEU A 36 -9.22 -6.35 -28.52
N MET A 37 -8.23 -5.78 -27.87
CA MET A 37 -6.82 -6.08 -28.09
C MET A 37 -6.29 -6.89 -26.92
N LYS A 38 -5.61 -7.99 -27.20
CA LYS A 38 -4.97 -8.87 -26.23
C LYS A 38 -3.50 -8.99 -26.55
N THR A 39 -2.62 -8.72 -25.61
CA THR A 39 -1.20 -8.97 -25.74
C THR A 39 -0.65 -9.79 -24.59
N GLY A 40 0.24 -10.73 -24.88
CA GLY A 40 0.87 -11.59 -23.89
C GLY A 40 1.87 -12.54 -24.49
N GLN A 41 2.50 -13.37 -23.72
CA GLN A 41 3.40 -14.39 -24.22
C GLN A 41 2.61 -15.55 -24.87
N GLU A 42 3.13 -16.08 -25.99
CA GLU A 42 2.53 -17.25 -26.64
C GLU A 42 2.61 -18.50 -25.76
N ASN A 43 3.76 -18.66 -25.06
CA ASN A 43 3.97 -19.74 -24.12
C ASN A 43 3.93 -19.21 -22.70
N GLN A 44 2.82 -19.42 -22.01
CA GLN A 44 2.64 -19.06 -20.60
C GLN A 44 3.51 -19.96 -19.72
N LYS A 45 4.55 -19.38 -19.10
CA LYS A 45 5.43 -20.10 -18.18
C LYS A 45 5.24 -19.54 -16.80
N LEU A 46 4.41 -20.20 -16.00
CA LEU A 46 4.17 -19.82 -14.61
C LEU A 46 5.47 -19.91 -13.81
N TRP A 47 5.67 -18.93 -12.93
CA TRP A 47 6.73 -18.89 -11.91
C TRP A 47 8.18 -18.91 -12.46
N VAL A 48 8.37 -18.73 -13.77
CA VAL A 48 9.69 -18.67 -14.39
C VAL A 48 10.15 -17.22 -14.50
N ASP A 49 11.44 -16.99 -14.26
CA ASP A 49 12.13 -15.70 -14.46
C ASP A 49 12.05 -14.69 -13.30
N GLN A 50 12.06 -15.19 -12.07
CA GLN A 50 12.10 -14.36 -10.85
C GLN A 50 13.33 -13.45 -10.77
N GLU A 51 14.50 -13.91 -11.28
CA GLU A 51 15.78 -13.19 -11.13
C GLU A 51 15.88 -11.89 -11.94
N LYS A 52 14.98 -11.65 -12.89
CA LYS A 52 15.06 -10.52 -13.82
C LYS A 52 13.87 -9.56 -13.85
N GLY A 53 12.95 -9.70 -12.90
CA GLY A 53 11.90 -8.70 -12.62
C GLY A 53 10.79 -8.56 -13.68
N GLY A 54 10.46 -9.62 -14.44
CA GLY A 54 9.35 -9.58 -15.39
C GLY A 54 8.53 -10.86 -15.37
N ARG A 55 7.21 -10.75 -15.47
CA ARG A 55 6.32 -11.90 -15.61
C ARG A 55 6.49 -12.56 -16.97
N SER A 56 6.46 -13.89 -17.00
CA SER A 56 6.43 -14.70 -18.22
C SER A 56 5.04 -15.30 -18.48
N TRP A 57 4.03 -14.82 -17.79
CA TRP A 57 2.63 -15.27 -17.90
C TRP A 57 1.64 -14.10 -17.74
N GLY A 58 0.39 -14.33 -18.15
CA GLY A 58 -0.68 -13.34 -18.14
C GLY A 58 -0.86 -12.63 -19.46
N TYR A 59 -1.89 -11.80 -19.53
CA TYR A 59 -2.26 -11.03 -20.70
C TYR A 59 -2.67 -9.62 -20.29
N PHE A 60 -2.28 -8.65 -21.10
CA PHE A 60 -2.83 -7.31 -21.03
C PHE A 60 -3.90 -7.14 -22.12
N TYR A 61 -4.97 -6.48 -21.74
CA TYR A 61 -6.09 -6.21 -22.63
C TYR A 61 -6.40 -4.72 -22.69
N LEU A 62 -6.89 -4.29 -23.86
CA LEU A 62 -7.54 -3.02 -24.05
C LEU A 62 -8.83 -3.26 -24.82
N GLY A 63 -9.93 -2.72 -24.35
CA GLY A 63 -11.25 -2.98 -24.95
C GLY A 63 -12.22 -1.83 -24.83
N THR A 64 -13.22 -1.84 -25.73
CA THR A 64 -14.33 -0.87 -25.72
C THR A 64 -15.56 -1.42 -26.47
N LYS A 65 -16.74 -0.94 -26.11
CA LYS A 65 -17.97 -1.10 -26.90
C LYS A 65 -18.19 0.06 -27.88
N ASP A 66 -17.43 1.14 -27.76
CA ASP A 66 -17.53 2.26 -28.68
C ASP A 66 -17.05 1.90 -30.10
N ASP A 67 -17.53 2.64 -31.10
CA ASP A 67 -17.08 2.45 -32.49
C ASP A 67 -15.63 2.88 -32.64
N VAL A 68 -14.77 1.92 -32.94
CA VAL A 68 -13.32 2.12 -33.11
C VAL A 68 -12.84 1.56 -34.43
N THR A 69 -11.82 2.16 -35.00
CA THR A 69 -11.03 1.55 -36.07
C THR A 69 -9.74 0.99 -35.51
N CYS A 70 -9.29 -0.12 -36.03
CA CYS A 70 -8.17 -0.84 -35.46
C CYS A 70 -7.16 -1.28 -36.54
N ALA A 71 -5.88 -1.29 -36.13
CA ALA A 71 -4.79 -1.77 -36.95
C ALA A 71 -3.75 -2.53 -36.12
N GLN A 72 -2.98 -3.36 -36.83
CA GLN A 72 -1.90 -4.13 -36.25
C GLN A 72 -0.68 -4.05 -37.18
N GLY A 73 0.49 -3.67 -36.65
CA GLY A 73 1.68 -3.49 -37.49
C GLY A 73 2.82 -2.74 -36.79
N ASP A 74 3.62 -2.02 -37.56
CA ASP A 74 4.66 -1.13 -37.06
C ASP A 74 4.06 0.12 -36.44
N ALA A 75 4.53 0.47 -35.24
CA ALA A 75 3.98 1.60 -34.46
C ALA A 75 4.18 2.95 -35.17
N ALA A 76 5.32 3.17 -35.83
CA ALA A 76 5.59 4.43 -36.52
C ALA A 76 4.70 4.59 -37.76
N GLU A 77 4.49 3.50 -38.50
CA GLU A 77 3.59 3.50 -39.65
C GLU A 77 2.15 3.74 -39.25
N MET A 78 1.66 3.10 -38.15
CA MET A 78 0.30 3.29 -37.61
C MET A 78 0.07 4.73 -37.15
N ARG A 79 1.00 5.30 -36.42
CA ARG A 79 0.93 6.71 -35.96
C ARG A 79 0.93 7.68 -37.15
N ALA A 80 1.82 7.47 -38.14
CA ALA A 80 1.89 8.32 -39.31
C ALA A 80 0.59 8.26 -40.13
N TYR A 81 0.02 7.06 -40.30
CA TYR A 81 -1.27 6.88 -40.96
C TYR A 81 -2.39 7.59 -40.21
N PHE A 82 -2.52 7.39 -38.89
CA PHE A 82 -3.52 8.06 -38.07
C PHE A 82 -3.39 9.58 -38.11
N MET A 83 -2.18 10.12 -38.01
CA MET A 83 -1.95 11.57 -38.11
C MET A 83 -2.40 12.17 -39.44
N LYS A 84 -2.42 11.37 -40.50
CA LYS A 84 -2.86 11.80 -41.81
C LYS A 84 -4.37 11.64 -42.04
N GLU A 85 -4.92 10.50 -41.64
CA GLU A 85 -6.30 10.12 -42.00
C GLU A 85 -7.31 10.30 -40.84
N GLY A 86 -6.84 10.41 -39.59
CA GLY A 86 -7.68 10.52 -38.40
C GLY A 86 -8.37 9.20 -37.97
N ASP A 87 -8.08 8.10 -38.66
CA ASP A 87 -8.56 6.76 -38.34
C ASP A 87 -7.55 5.69 -38.78
N LEU A 88 -7.91 4.41 -38.60
CA LEU A 88 -7.08 3.24 -39.02
C LEU A 88 -7.80 2.33 -40.02
N LYS A 89 -8.95 2.77 -40.55
CA LYS A 89 -9.91 1.95 -41.31
C LYS A 89 -9.33 1.25 -42.54
N GLN A 90 -8.46 1.91 -43.26
CA GLN A 90 -7.88 1.40 -44.51
C GLN A 90 -6.38 1.14 -44.39
N MET A 91 -5.88 1.08 -43.19
CA MET A 91 -4.48 0.76 -42.99
C MET A 91 -4.16 -0.65 -43.47
N ARG A 92 -3.11 -0.79 -44.28
CA ARG A 92 -2.66 -2.08 -44.81
C ARG A 92 -2.23 -2.97 -43.66
N LYS A 93 -2.80 -4.18 -43.54
CA LYS A 93 -2.38 -5.17 -42.51
C LYS A 93 -0.90 -5.52 -42.74
N SER A 94 -0.07 -5.21 -41.76
CA SER A 94 1.34 -5.63 -41.76
C SER A 94 1.46 -7.13 -41.45
N ALA A 95 2.49 -7.77 -41.99
CA ALA A 95 2.85 -9.12 -41.55
C ALA A 95 3.43 -9.12 -40.12
N GLU A 96 3.91 -8.00 -39.64
CA GLU A 96 4.41 -7.79 -38.28
C GLU A 96 3.20 -7.51 -37.35
N LYS A 97 2.93 -8.44 -36.43
CA LYS A 97 1.82 -8.36 -35.48
C LYS A 97 2.28 -7.90 -34.10
N ARG A 98 3.25 -7.01 -34.06
CA ARG A 98 3.90 -6.62 -32.81
C ARG A 98 3.12 -5.60 -32.02
N TYR A 99 2.69 -4.54 -32.67
CA TYR A 99 1.90 -3.47 -32.07
C TYR A 99 0.45 -3.56 -32.55
N ALA A 100 -0.47 -3.11 -31.72
CA ALA A 100 -1.86 -2.93 -32.10
C ALA A 100 -2.35 -1.57 -31.60
N ALA A 101 -3.27 -0.98 -32.36
CA ALA A 101 -3.82 0.33 -32.04
C ALA A 101 -5.32 0.39 -32.31
N PHE A 102 -6.01 1.17 -31.47
CA PHE A 102 -7.35 1.70 -31.70
C PHE A 102 -7.28 3.16 -32.08
N ALA A 103 -8.12 3.57 -33.02
CA ALA A 103 -8.44 4.97 -33.26
C ALA A 103 -9.95 5.17 -33.13
N GLN A 104 -10.34 6.18 -32.37
CA GLN A 104 -11.72 6.50 -32.05
C GLN A 104 -11.99 7.95 -32.38
N LYS A 105 -13.06 8.21 -33.15
CA LYS A 105 -13.60 9.55 -33.28
C LYS A 105 -14.42 9.87 -32.06
N LEU A 106 -14.17 11.03 -31.45
CA LEU A 106 -14.91 11.46 -30.28
C LEU A 106 -16.20 12.16 -30.70
N ASP A 107 -17.30 11.72 -30.14
CA ASP A 107 -18.57 12.45 -30.14
C ASP A 107 -18.55 13.40 -28.93
N VAL A 108 -18.13 14.65 -29.17
CA VAL A 108 -17.99 15.65 -28.10
C VAL A 108 -19.32 16.23 -27.63
N ASP A 109 -20.39 16.00 -28.36
CA ASP A 109 -21.77 16.41 -28.04
C ASP A 109 -22.62 15.24 -27.51
N GLY A 110 -22.06 14.05 -27.42
CA GLY A 110 -22.76 12.85 -26.95
C GLY A 110 -23.12 12.91 -25.46
N ASP A 111 -24.23 12.34 -25.10
CA ASP A 111 -24.74 12.28 -23.71
C ASP A 111 -23.89 11.41 -22.78
N PHE A 112 -22.98 10.60 -23.34
CA PHE A 112 -22.17 9.65 -22.58
C PHE A 112 -20.69 9.75 -22.94
N PRO A 113 -19.80 9.68 -21.93
CA PRO A 113 -18.36 9.66 -22.19
C PRO A 113 -17.98 8.37 -22.90
N GLN A 114 -17.30 8.50 -24.02
CA GLN A 114 -16.62 7.39 -24.68
C GLN A 114 -15.41 6.98 -23.87
N HIS A 115 -15.15 5.69 -23.78
CA HIS A 115 -14.05 5.19 -22.94
C HIS A 115 -13.40 3.91 -23.49
N LEU A 116 -12.16 3.70 -23.06
CA LEU A 116 -11.41 2.47 -23.23
C LEU A 116 -11.12 1.87 -21.87
N THR A 117 -11.36 0.57 -21.74
CA THR A 117 -11.06 -0.18 -20.52
C THR A 117 -9.77 -0.97 -20.69
N ALA A 118 -8.81 -0.75 -19.80
CA ALA A 118 -7.58 -1.54 -19.72
C ALA A 118 -7.73 -2.61 -18.63
N ALA A 119 -7.32 -3.84 -18.93
CA ALA A 119 -7.34 -4.93 -17.96
C ALA A 119 -6.04 -5.75 -18.04
N PHE A 120 -5.70 -6.37 -16.92
CA PHE A 120 -4.61 -7.32 -16.82
C PHE A 120 -5.13 -8.63 -16.23
N ASP A 121 -5.07 -9.70 -17.04
CA ASP A 121 -5.34 -11.05 -16.56
C ASP A 121 -4.02 -11.73 -16.20
N GLY A 122 -3.76 -11.85 -14.91
CA GLY A 122 -2.56 -12.50 -14.38
C GLY A 122 -2.61 -14.02 -14.45
N LEU A 123 -3.71 -14.64 -14.88
CA LEU A 123 -4.01 -16.07 -14.80
C LEU A 123 -3.89 -16.62 -13.38
N TYR A 124 -2.73 -16.43 -12.79
CA TYR A 124 -2.41 -16.67 -11.38
C TYR A 124 -1.66 -15.47 -10.82
N THR A 125 -1.91 -15.14 -9.57
CA THR A 125 -1.29 -14.01 -8.87
C THR A 125 0.03 -14.39 -8.24
N MET A 126 0.06 -15.51 -7.48
CA MET A 126 1.25 -16.02 -6.81
C MET A 126 1.12 -17.51 -6.48
N ALA A 127 2.27 -18.17 -6.29
CA ALA A 127 2.36 -19.46 -5.62
C ALA A 127 2.51 -19.23 -4.11
N TYR A 128 1.48 -19.58 -3.35
CA TYR A 128 1.37 -19.30 -1.92
C TYR A 128 1.41 -20.61 -1.12
N PHE A 129 2.52 -20.90 -0.49
CA PHE A 129 2.75 -22.12 0.32
C PHE A 129 2.29 -23.43 -0.32
N GLY A 130 2.44 -23.53 -1.64
CA GLY A 130 2.09 -24.72 -2.42
C GLY A 130 0.74 -24.64 -3.14
N GLU A 131 0.01 -23.54 -3.00
CA GLU A 131 -1.20 -23.23 -3.75
C GLU A 131 -0.91 -22.23 -4.86
N ASP A 132 -1.51 -22.41 -6.03
CA ASP A 132 -1.48 -21.43 -7.12
C ASP A 132 -2.72 -20.55 -7.04
N LEU A 133 -2.58 -19.33 -6.46
CA LEU A 133 -3.69 -18.42 -6.25
C LEU A 133 -4.03 -17.63 -7.50
N ARG A 134 -5.34 -17.54 -7.80
CA ARG A 134 -5.88 -16.72 -8.88
C ARG A 134 -6.12 -15.28 -8.42
N PRO A 135 -6.22 -14.32 -9.36
CA PRO A 135 -6.75 -12.99 -9.04
C PRO A 135 -8.15 -13.11 -8.41
N TYR A 136 -8.46 -12.25 -7.46
CA TYR A 136 -9.73 -12.32 -6.73
C TYR A 136 -10.97 -12.26 -7.64
N TRP A 137 -10.93 -11.46 -8.73
CA TRP A 137 -12.02 -11.37 -9.68
C TRP A 137 -12.35 -12.69 -10.39
N ASN A 138 -11.39 -13.61 -10.46
CA ASN A 138 -11.52 -14.94 -11.06
C ASN A 138 -11.04 -16.04 -10.11
N LYS A 139 -11.31 -15.89 -8.80
CA LYS A 139 -10.82 -16.80 -7.76
C LYS A 139 -11.25 -18.25 -7.94
N ASP A 140 -12.44 -18.48 -8.51
CA ASP A 140 -12.97 -19.81 -8.80
C ASP A 140 -12.61 -20.35 -10.21
N GLY A 141 -11.92 -19.53 -11.02
CA GLY A 141 -11.48 -19.90 -12.37
C GLY A 141 -12.58 -19.97 -13.43
N LYS A 142 -13.79 -19.44 -13.16
CA LYS A 142 -14.96 -19.56 -14.05
C LYS A 142 -15.27 -18.30 -14.85
N THR A 143 -14.84 -17.13 -14.38
CA THR A 143 -15.09 -15.85 -15.05
C THR A 143 -14.05 -15.63 -16.15
N SER A 144 -14.49 -15.44 -17.39
CA SER A 144 -13.60 -15.05 -18.48
C SER A 144 -13.32 -13.54 -18.44
N ILE A 145 -12.26 -13.12 -19.11
CA ILE A 145 -11.94 -11.68 -19.19
C ILE A 145 -13.03 -10.93 -19.97
N GLU A 146 -13.65 -11.59 -20.94
CA GLU A 146 -14.75 -11.02 -21.73
C GLU A 146 -16.00 -10.82 -20.89
N ASP A 147 -16.30 -11.75 -19.97
CA ASP A 147 -17.40 -11.58 -19.01
C ASP A 147 -17.12 -10.37 -18.10
N LEU A 148 -15.86 -10.24 -17.60
CA LEU A 148 -15.46 -9.08 -16.81
C LEU A 148 -15.60 -7.75 -17.57
N TYR A 149 -15.28 -7.73 -18.88
CA TYR A 149 -15.51 -6.55 -19.71
C TYR A 149 -17.02 -6.25 -19.89
N ALA A 150 -17.83 -7.28 -20.08
CA ALA A 150 -19.27 -7.12 -20.22
C ALA A 150 -19.88 -6.52 -18.95
N ASP A 151 -19.49 -7.03 -17.77
CA ASP A 151 -19.92 -6.51 -16.46
C ASP A 151 -19.43 -5.06 -16.26
N ALA A 152 -18.17 -4.77 -16.58
CA ALA A 152 -17.61 -3.43 -16.46
C ALA A 152 -18.33 -2.39 -17.32
N GLU A 153 -18.76 -2.78 -18.54
CA GLU A 153 -19.54 -1.92 -19.42
C GLU A 153 -20.99 -1.72 -18.92
N GLU A 154 -21.60 -2.76 -18.36
CA GLU A 154 -22.95 -2.66 -17.79
C GLU A 154 -22.95 -1.75 -16.56
N ASP A 155 -21.97 -1.91 -15.67
CA ASP A 155 -21.86 -1.17 -14.42
C ASP A 155 -21.18 0.19 -14.55
N TYR A 156 -20.63 0.54 -15.72
CA TYR A 156 -19.77 1.71 -15.91
C TYR A 156 -20.31 2.99 -15.29
N LYS A 157 -21.59 3.32 -15.59
CA LYS A 157 -22.22 4.57 -15.11
C LYS A 157 -22.34 4.59 -13.59
N GLU A 158 -22.72 3.47 -12.99
CA GLU A 158 -22.89 3.36 -11.53
C GLU A 158 -21.53 3.43 -10.84
N VAL A 159 -20.53 2.72 -11.35
CA VAL A 159 -19.16 2.72 -10.82
C VAL A 159 -18.57 4.12 -10.91
N MET A 160 -18.69 4.81 -12.06
CA MET A 160 -18.21 6.18 -12.21
C MET A 160 -18.89 7.16 -11.25
N ALA A 161 -20.20 7.02 -11.04
CA ALA A 161 -20.92 7.85 -10.06
C ALA A 161 -20.42 7.63 -8.62
N LYS A 162 -20.15 6.38 -8.26
CA LYS A 162 -19.53 6.02 -6.96
C LYS A 162 -18.12 6.61 -6.82
N CYS A 163 -17.28 6.50 -7.87
CA CYS A 163 -15.94 7.07 -7.88
C CYS A 163 -15.98 8.59 -7.69
N TYR A 164 -16.80 9.31 -8.44
CA TYR A 164 -16.95 10.77 -8.27
C TYR A 164 -17.47 11.17 -6.89
N ALA A 165 -18.37 10.39 -6.30
CA ALA A 165 -18.85 10.64 -4.94
C ALA A 165 -17.75 10.44 -3.91
N PHE A 166 -16.98 9.36 -4.06
CA PHE A 166 -15.84 9.04 -3.20
C PHE A 166 -14.74 10.12 -3.31
N ASP A 167 -14.35 10.52 -4.53
CA ASP A 167 -13.35 11.56 -4.76
C ASP A 167 -13.73 12.86 -4.07
N ARG A 168 -14.99 13.29 -4.23
CA ARG A 168 -15.47 14.50 -3.55
C ARG A 168 -15.40 14.38 -2.03
N GLN A 169 -15.75 13.22 -1.47
CA GLN A 169 -15.71 13.00 -0.02
C GLN A 169 -14.27 13.01 0.49
N LEU A 170 -13.37 12.26 -0.18
CA LEU A 170 -11.94 12.20 0.17
C LEU A 170 -11.31 13.59 0.15
N MET A 171 -11.54 14.35 -0.93
CA MET A 171 -11.00 15.72 -1.08
C MET A 171 -11.57 16.68 -0.03
N ALA A 172 -12.86 16.58 0.29
CA ALA A 172 -13.49 17.43 1.31
C ALA A 172 -12.94 17.12 2.71
N ASP A 173 -12.84 15.84 3.09
CA ASP A 173 -12.32 15.41 4.38
C ASP A 173 -10.85 15.83 4.56
N ALA A 174 -10.03 15.60 3.55
CA ALA A 174 -8.62 15.96 3.57
C ALA A 174 -8.41 17.50 3.59
N TYR A 175 -9.25 18.25 2.85
CA TYR A 175 -9.22 19.71 2.89
C TYR A 175 -9.59 20.25 4.28
N LEU A 176 -10.60 19.67 4.91
CA LEU A 176 -10.99 20.05 6.29
C LEU A 176 -9.88 19.72 7.28
N ALA A 177 -9.15 18.63 7.07
CA ALA A 177 -8.04 18.24 7.94
C ALA A 177 -6.81 19.12 7.79
N GLY A 178 -6.31 19.34 6.56
CA GLY A 178 -5.00 19.94 6.31
C GLY A 178 -4.94 21.07 5.28
N GLY A 179 -6.04 21.41 4.60
CA GLY A 179 -6.09 22.41 3.53
C GLY A 179 -5.86 21.80 2.14
N LYS A 180 -5.75 22.66 1.13
CA LYS A 180 -5.68 22.27 -0.28
C LYS A 180 -4.49 21.35 -0.58
N GLU A 181 -3.31 21.74 -0.16
CA GLU A 181 -2.05 21.03 -0.42
C GLU A 181 -2.08 19.61 0.17
N TYR A 182 -2.63 19.49 1.37
CA TYR A 182 -2.80 18.18 2.02
C TYR A 182 -3.83 17.31 1.29
N ALA A 183 -4.93 17.90 0.80
CA ALA A 183 -5.94 17.16 0.05
C ALA A 183 -5.37 16.58 -1.26
N GLU A 184 -4.56 17.35 -1.98
CA GLU A 184 -3.90 16.88 -3.20
C GLU A 184 -2.89 15.76 -2.91
N LEU A 185 -2.12 15.86 -1.82
CA LEU A 185 -1.23 14.78 -1.36
C LEU A 185 -2.01 13.51 -0.99
N CYS A 186 -3.16 13.65 -0.31
CA CYS A 186 -4.01 12.51 0.04
C CYS A 186 -4.57 11.80 -1.20
N ALA A 187 -5.02 12.55 -2.21
CA ALA A 187 -5.51 11.97 -3.46
C ALA A 187 -4.42 11.19 -4.20
N LEU A 188 -3.20 11.74 -4.26
CA LEU A 188 -2.04 11.06 -4.84
C LEU A 188 -1.69 9.79 -4.06
N ALA A 189 -1.60 9.88 -2.73
CA ALA A 189 -1.26 8.76 -1.87
C ALA A 189 -2.31 7.64 -1.93
N TYR A 190 -3.61 7.99 -1.97
CA TYR A 190 -4.69 7.04 -2.16
C TYR A 190 -4.51 6.23 -3.44
N ARG A 191 -4.34 6.91 -4.57
CA ARG A 191 -4.13 6.26 -5.86
C ARG A 191 -2.90 5.36 -5.87
N GLN A 192 -1.77 5.84 -5.36
CA GLN A 192 -0.52 5.07 -5.31
C GLN A 192 -0.67 3.84 -4.42
N SER A 193 -1.27 3.99 -3.23
CA SER A 193 -1.47 2.89 -2.29
C SER A 193 -2.38 1.81 -2.90
N VAL A 194 -3.57 2.18 -3.39
CA VAL A 194 -4.52 1.20 -3.95
C VAL A 194 -3.93 0.47 -5.18
N SER A 195 -3.20 1.19 -6.04
CA SER A 195 -2.60 0.59 -7.24
C SER A 195 -1.41 -0.33 -6.94
N ALA A 196 -0.82 -0.25 -5.75
CA ALA A 196 0.32 -1.10 -5.36
C ALA A 196 -0.12 -2.50 -4.90
N PHE A 197 -1.36 -2.68 -4.48
CA PHE A 197 -1.85 -3.92 -3.90
C PHE A 197 -2.56 -4.82 -4.92
N GLN A 198 -2.47 -6.12 -4.68
CA GLN A 198 -3.22 -7.17 -5.36
C GLN A 198 -4.09 -7.92 -4.36
N MET A 199 -5.14 -8.58 -4.85
CA MET A 199 -6.08 -9.31 -4.03
C MET A 199 -6.24 -10.74 -4.54
N SER A 200 -6.23 -11.71 -3.63
CA SER A 200 -6.52 -13.11 -3.88
C SER A 200 -7.28 -13.71 -2.69
N GLU A 201 -7.75 -14.93 -2.84
CA GLU A 201 -8.37 -15.71 -1.79
C GLU A 201 -7.71 -17.09 -1.80
N ASP A 202 -7.38 -17.63 -0.64
CA ASP A 202 -6.80 -18.96 -0.53
C ASP A 202 -7.87 -20.07 -0.50
N SER A 203 -7.44 -21.34 -0.43
CA SER A 203 -8.36 -22.49 -0.41
C SER A 203 -9.24 -22.57 0.83
N GLU A 204 -8.88 -21.90 1.91
CA GLU A 204 -9.68 -21.80 3.15
C GLU A 204 -10.71 -20.65 3.09
N GLY A 205 -10.68 -19.84 2.03
CA GLY A 205 -11.54 -18.67 1.85
C GLY A 205 -11.04 -17.42 2.57
N GLU A 206 -9.79 -17.42 3.02
CA GLU A 206 -9.18 -16.23 3.63
C GLU A 206 -8.75 -15.24 2.54
N LEU A 207 -9.17 -14.00 2.69
CA LEU A 207 -8.78 -12.92 1.80
C LEU A 207 -7.33 -12.52 2.03
N LEU A 208 -6.60 -12.32 0.95
CA LEU A 208 -5.20 -11.90 0.93
C LEU A 208 -5.08 -10.58 0.16
N TYR A 209 -4.44 -9.56 0.77
CA TYR A 209 -4.21 -8.26 0.17
C TYR A 209 -2.74 -7.88 0.34
N PHE A 210 -2.00 -7.79 -0.76
CA PHE A 210 -0.54 -7.79 -0.72
C PHE A 210 0.07 -6.95 -1.84
N THR A 211 1.28 -6.46 -1.59
CA THR A 211 2.16 -5.81 -2.58
C THR A 211 3.01 -6.87 -3.29
N PRO A 212 3.76 -6.51 -4.37
CA PRO A 212 4.70 -7.42 -5.01
C PRO A 212 5.76 -8.01 -4.08
N GLN A 213 6.13 -7.34 -3.00
CA GLN A 213 6.83 -7.95 -1.87
C GLN A 213 5.79 -8.47 -0.90
N VAL A 214 5.65 -9.79 -0.76
CA VAL A 214 4.58 -10.35 0.05
C VAL A 214 5.02 -10.41 1.50
N GLY A 215 4.26 -9.74 2.36
CA GLY A 215 4.31 -9.88 3.79
C GLY A 215 5.28 -9.03 4.60
N PRO A 216 6.08 -8.06 4.09
CA PRO A 216 6.73 -7.13 4.98
C PRO A 216 5.67 -6.26 5.66
N VAL A 217 5.31 -6.61 6.91
CA VAL A 217 4.23 -5.89 7.61
C VAL A 217 4.66 -4.48 7.99
N ASP A 218 5.94 -4.22 8.12
CA ASP A 218 6.49 -2.88 8.28
C ASP A 218 6.22 -1.96 7.07
N GLU A 219 6.07 -2.50 5.86
CA GLU A 219 5.61 -1.76 4.68
C GLU A 219 4.08 -1.59 4.65
N TYR A 220 3.30 -2.51 5.22
CA TYR A 220 1.84 -2.42 5.30
C TYR A 220 1.39 -1.49 6.44
N TYR A 221 2.17 -1.40 7.48
CA TYR A 221 1.91 -0.57 8.66
C TYR A 221 1.67 0.90 8.32
N PRO A 222 2.52 1.58 7.52
CA PRO A 222 2.24 2.97 7.13
C PRO A 222 1.01 3.14 6.23
N ALA A 223 0.61 2.12 5.47
CA ALA A 223 -0.59 2.15 4.63
C ALA A 223 -1.88 1.84 5.42
N SER A 224 -1.77 1.17 6.57
CA SER A 224 -2.92 0.66 7.33
C SER A 224 -3.96 1.72 7.73
N PRO A 225 -3.62 2.98 8.11
CA PRO A 225 -4.63 3.98 8.45
C PRO A 225 -5.60 4.30 7.31
N LEU A 226 -5.14 4.26 6.05
CA LEU A 226 -6.00 4.45 4.89
C LEU A 226 -7.08 3.37 4.83
N TYR A 227 -6.67 2.12 4.94
CA TYR A 227 -7.59 0.98 4.83
C TYR A 227 -8.45 0.81 6.07
N LEU A 228 -7.93 1.08 7.28
CA LEU A 228 -8.73 1.12 8.50
C LEU A 228 -9.90 2.12 8.39
N ARG A 229 -9.67 3.26 7.74
CA ARG A 229 -10.72 4.26 7.55
C ARG A 229 -11.82 3.82 6.60
N TYR A 230 -11.47 3.17 5.50
CA TYR A 230 -12.42 2.90 4.41
C TYR A 230 -12.90 1.45 4.36
N ASN A 231 -12.03 0.49 4.70
CA ASN A 231 -12.37 -0.93 4.71
C ASN A 231 -11.41 -1.73 5.60
N PRO A 232 -11.70 -1.92 6.91
CA PRO A 232 -10.85 -2.68 7.82
C PRO A 232 -10.59 -4.14 7.41
N ASP A 233 -11.48 -4.75 6.58
CA ASP A 233 -11.27 -6.12 6.08
C ASP A 233 -10.03 -6.23 5.21
N LEU A 234 -9.62 -5.16 4.52
CA LEU A 234 -8.37 -5.14 3.77
C LEU A 234 -7.15 -5.17 4.69
N VAL A 235 -7.23 -4.60 5.90
CA VAL A 235 -6.13 -4.70 6.88
C VAL A 235 -6.04 -6.12 7.46
N LYS A 236 -7.18 -6.79 7.68
CA LYS A 236 -7.17 -8.23 8.01
C LYS A 236 -6.54 -9.04 6.90
N ALA A 237 -6.91 -8.75 5.64
CA ALA A 237 -6.35 -9.42 4.48
C ALA A 237 -4.83 -9.22 4.31
N MET A 238 -4.27 -8.10 4.77
CA MET A 238 -2.83 -7.88 4.86
C MET A 238 -2.20 -8.76 5.94
N LEU A 239 -2.88 -8.96 7.07
CA LEU A 239 -2.37 -9.73 8.21
C LEU A 239 -2.64 -11.24 8.11
N ASN A 240 -3.64 -11.69 7.34
CA ASN A 240 -3.97 -13.12 7.22
C ASN A 240 -2.77 -13.98 6.80
N PRO A 241 -1.96 -13.63 5.77
CA PRO A 241 -0.78 -14.40 5.40
C PRO A 241 0.28 -14.42 6.51
N PHE A 242 0.42 -13.33 7.23
CA PHE A 242 1.35 -13.13 8.32
C PHE A 242 1.01 -14.04 9.51
N PHE A 243 -0.27 -14.11 9.89
CA PHE A 243 -0.76 -15.06 10.90
C PHE A 243 -0.64 -16.50 10.41
N TYR A 244 -1.05 -16.78 9.17
CA TYR A 244 -0.95 -18.12 8.60
C TYR A 244 0.48 -18.68 8.73
N TYR A 245 1.48 -17.91 8.30
CA TYR A 245 2.86 -18.37 8.38
C TYR A 245 3.34 -18.55 9.83
N SER A 246 3.00 -17.61 10.72
CA SER A 246 3.35 -17.68 12.14
C SER A 246 2.72 -18.89 12.86
N GLU A 247 1.50 -19.30 12.45
CA GLU A 247 0.69 -20.33 13.11
C GLU A 247 0.81 -21.71 12.46
N SER A 248 1.32 -21.77 11.23
CA SER A 248 1.42 -23.03 10.44
C SER A 248 2.45 -24.03 10.95
N GLY A 249 3.26 -23.66 11.95
CA GLY A 249 4.41 -24.46 12.40
C GLY A 249 5.63 -24.40 11.48
N LYS A 250 5.56 -23.65 10.37
CA LYS A 250 6.70 -23.41 9.46
C LYS A 250 7.64 -22.31 10.02
N TRP A 251 7.11 -21.43 10.87
CA TRP A 251 7.85 -20.41 11.60
C TRP A 251 8.05 -20.82 13.06
N GLY A 252 9.30 -20.99 13.47
CA GLY A 252 9.63 -21.54 14.79
C GLY A 252 10.15 -20.52 15.82
N LYS A 253 10.07 -19.20 15.51
CA LYS A 253 10.57 -18.15 16.41
C LYS A 253 9.44 -17.56 17.26
N PRO A 254 9.74 -17.00 18.46
CA PRO A 254 8.72 -16.43 19.37
C PRO A 254 8.18 -15.05 18.94
N PHE A 255 8.62 -14.54 17.82
CA PHE A 255 8.24 -13.28 17.23
C PHE A 255 7.83 -13.49 15.76
N PRO A 256 7.16 -12.51 15.12
CA PRO A 256 6.71 -12.67 13.75
C PRO A 256 7.85 -12.70 12.71
N PRO A 257 7.61 -13.25 11.51
CA PRO A 257 8.51 -13.11 10.37
C PRO A 257 8.55 -11.66 9.87
N HIS A 258 9.64 -11.28 9.19
CA HIS A 258 9.71 -10.01 8.47
C HIS A 258 8.92 -10.09 7.15
N ASP A 259 9.15 -11.11 6.33
CA ASP A 259 8.50 -11.33 5.04
C ASP A 259 8.05 -12.78 4.88
N LEU A 260 7.27 -13.05 3.84
CA LEU A 260 6.73 -14.37 3.53
C LEU A 260 7.38 -14.99 2.30
N GLY A 261 8.37 -14.30 1.72
CA GLY A 261 9.10 -14.73 0.54
C GLY A 261 9.01 -13.76 -0.64
N GLY A 262 9.85 -14.03 -1.63
CA GLY A 262 9.94 -13.23 -2.85
C GLY A 262 8.81 -13.56 -3.81
N TYR A 263 8.03 -12.55 -4.18
CA TYR A 263 7.03 -12.67 -5.25
C TYR A 263 7.67 -13.20 -6.55
N PRO A 264 7.04 -14.11 -7.29
CA PRO A 264 5.68 -14.63 -7.11
C PRO A 264 5.58 -15.92 -6.28
N ALA A 265 6.66 -16.44 -5.73
CA ALA A 265 6.66 -17.67 -4.94
C ALA A 265 6.81 -17.35 -3.44
N VAL A 266 5.75 -17.55 -2.69
CA VAL A 266 5.64 -17.24 -1.26
C VAL A 266 5.70 -18.54 -0.47
N ASN A 267 6.85 -18.79 0.16
CA ASN A 267 7.11 -20.05 0.88
C ASN A 267 7.79 -19.86 2.24
N GLY A 268 7.90 -18.64 2.72
CA GLY A 268 8.54 -18.26 3.98
C GLY A 268 9.59 -17.18 3.81
N GLN A 269 10.07 -16.63 4.92
CA GLN A 269 10.99 -15.50 4.97
C GLN A 269 12.25 -15.72 4.12
N THR A 270 12.56 -14.76 3.26
CA THR A 270 13.72 -14.76 2.38
C THR A 270 14.71 -13.64 2.67
N ILE A 271 14.27 -12.55 3.28
CA ILE A 271 15.16 -11.45 3.66
C ILE A 271 15.99 -11.88 4.86
N GLY A 272 17.31 -11.76 4.74
CA GLY A 272 18.25 -12.07 5.80
C GLY A 272 18.25 -10.99 6.87
N GLY A 273 17.74 -11.33 8.05
CA GLY A 273 17.65 -10.45 9.21
C GLY A 273 16.23 -10.39 9.76
N ASP A 274 16.13 -10.59 11.08
CA ASP A 274 14.85 -10.51 11.77
C ASP A 274 14.59 -9.07 12.24
N MET A 275 13.32 -8.72 12.32
CA MET A 275 12.82 -7.46 12.87
C MET A 275 11.84 -7.73 14.04
N PRO A 276 12.28 -8.38 15.12
CA PRO A 276 11.37 -8.98 16.09
C PRO A 276 10.48 -7.97 16.82
N VAL A 277 11.02 -6.86 17.29
CA VAL A 277 10.23 -5.80 17.98
C VAL A 277 9.41 -5.02 16.97
N GLU A 278 9.96 -4.76 15.79
CA GLU A 278 9.26 -4.06 14.69
C GLU A 278 7.97 -4.78 14.32
N GLU A 279 8.08 -6.06 13.97
CA GLU A 279 6.94 -6.81 13.44
C GLU A 279 5.95 -7.23 14.53
N ALA A 280 6.43 -7.55 15.75
CA ALA A 280 5.54 -7.81 16.87
C ALA A 280 4.72 -6.55 17.22
N GLY A 281 5.35 -5.38 17.25
CA GLY A 281 4.68 -4.10 17.44
C GLY A 281 3.66 -3.80 16.33
N ASN A 282 4.03 -3.99 15.06
CA ASN A 282 3.14 -3.81 13.92
C ASN A 282 1.92 -4.72 14.00
N GLY A 283 2.11 -6.02 14.23
CA GLY A 283 1.02 -7.00 14.31
C GLY A 283 0.02 -6.69 15.43
N LEU A 284 0.51 -6.35 16.62
CA LEU A 284 -0.34 -6.02 17.77
C LEU A 284 -1.09 -4.69 17.58
N ILE A 285 -0.42 -3.65 17.12
CA ILE A 285 -1.01 -2.32 16.87
C ILE A 285 -2.08 -2.41 15.79
N MET A 286 -1.78 -3.03 14.64
CA MET A 286 -2.72 -3.16 13.53
C MET A 286 -3.94 -4.00 13.94
N THR A 287 -3.75 -5.09 14.67
CA THR A 287 -4.85 -5.93 15.18
C THR A 287 -5.76 -5.15 16.14
N ALA A 288 -5.17 -4.36 17.07
CA ALA A 288 -5.95 -3.51 17.97
C ALA A 288 -6.69 -2.39 17.23
N ALA A 289 -6.10 -1.85 16.18
CA ALA A 289 -6.74 -0.85 15.34
C ALA A 289 -7.94 -1.43 14.57
N ILE A 290 -7.84 -2.65 14.02
CA ILE A 290 -8.98 -3.38 13.44
C ILE A 290 -10.08 -3.51 14.48
N ALA A 291 -9.76 -4.05 15.66
CA ALA A 291 -10.75 -4.25 16.73
C ALA A 291 -11.45 -2.95 17.15
N LYS A 292 -10.71 -1.84 17.22
CA LYS A 292 -11.25 -0.52 17.51
C LYS A 292 -12.22 -0.03 16.42
N MET A 293 -11.87 -0.18 15.16
CA MET A 293 -12.72 0.24 14.04
C MET A 293 -14.00 -0.58 13.96
N GLU A 294 -13.91 -1.88 14.17
CA GLU A 294 -15.06 -2.80 14.15
C GLU A 294 -15.86 -2.82 15.47
N LYS A 295 -15.31 -2.23 16.52
CA LYS A 295 -15.87 -2.28 17.90
C LYS A 295 -16.05 -3.71 18.42
N ASN A 296 -15.24 -4.63 17.96
CA ASN A 296 -15.18 -6.01 18.44
C ASN A 296 -13.76 -6.55 18.23
N ALA A 297 -13.39 -7.58 18.98
CA ALA A 297 -12.06 -8.18 18.95
C ALA A 297 -12.06 -9.65 18.44
N SER A 298 -13.08 -10.06 17.67
CA SER A 298 -13.19 -11.44 17.18
C SER A 298 -12.02 -11.86 16.30
N TYR A 299 -11.48 -10.94 15.49
CA TYR A 299 -10.27 -11.20 14.71
C TYR A 299 -9.05 -11.47 15.61
N ALA A 300 -8.88 -10.68 16.67
CA ALA A 300 -7.83 -10.91 17.68
C ALA A 300 -8.02 -12.22 18.43
N GLU A 301 -9.28 -12.58 18.76
CA GLU A 301 -9.59 -13.82 19.46
C GLU A 301 -9.16 -15.06 18.64
N LYS A 302 -9.35 -15.04 17.32
CA LYS A 302 -8.89 -16.09 16.39
C LYS A 302 -7.38 -16.35 16.53
N HIS A 303 -6.59 -15.30 16.74
CA HIS A 303 -5.13 -15.32 16.78
C HIS A 303 -4.55 -15.11 18.19
N TRP A 304 -5.39 -15.28 19.25
CA TRP A 304 -5.04 -14.85 20.61
C TRP A 304 -3.73 -15.43 21.12
N LYS A 305 -3.49 -16.72 20.89
CA LYS A 305 -2.25 -17.40 21.33
C LYS A 305 -1.01 -16.78 20.72
N THR A 306 -1.05 -16.46 19.45
CA THR A 306 0.05 -15.83 18.70
C THR A 306 0.28 -14.41 19.16
N LEU A 307 -0.79 -13.62 19.33
CA LEU A 307 -0.71 -12.27 19.86
C LEU A 307 -0.15 -12.23 21.29
N THR A 308 -0.52 -13.19 22.14
CA THR A 308 0.05 -13.34 23.49
C THR A 308 1.54 -13.59 23.44
N GLN A 309 2.00 -14.51 22.59
CA GLN A 309 3.42 -14.81 22.41
C GLN A 309 4.22 -13.57 21.98
N TRP A 310 3.67 -12.77 21.05
CA TRP A 310 4.33 -11.54 20.61
C TRP A 310 4.35 -10.47 21.70
N ALA A 311 3.28 -10.35 22.49
CA ALA A 311 3.25 -9.43 23.62
C ALA A 311 4.23 -9.83 24.73
N GLU A 312 4.38 -11.13 25.03
CA GLU A 312 5.40 -11.63 25.94
C GLU A 312 6.82 -11.33 25.44
N TYR A 313 7.07 -11.54 24.14
CA TYR A 313 8.36 -11.17 23.54
C TYR A 313 8.67 -9.67 23.71
N LEU A 314 7.67 -8.79 23.49
CA LEU A 314 7.85 -7.35 23.67
C LEU A 314 8.06 -6.94 25.14
N LEU A 315 7.47 -7.63 26.11
CA LEU A 315 7.74 -7.40 27.54
C LEU A 315 9.22 -7.61 27.87
N GLU A 316 9.83 -8.60 27.27
CA GLU A 316 11.24 -8.95 27.53
C GLU A 316 12.22 -8.08 26.73
N ASN A 317 11.86 -7.67 25.50
CA ASN A 317 12.79 -7.11 24.53
C ASN A 317 12.40 -5.71 24.01
N GLY A 318 11.24 -5.16 24.39
CA GLY A 318 10.70 -3.93 23.82
C GLY A 318 11.22 -2.63 24.46
N THR A 319 11.75 -2.66 25.70
CA THR A 319 12.22 -1.45 26.39
C THR A 319 13.52 -0.95 25.77
N ASP A 320 14.50 -1.84 25.60
CA ASP A 320 15.70 -1.58 24.82
C ASP A 320 15.81 -2.65 23.74
N THR A 321 15.69 -2.21 22.50
CA THR A 321 15.54 -3.10 21.33
C THR A 321 16.85 -3.75 20.89
N GLY A 322 17.98 -3.39 21.51
CA GLY A 322 19.30 -3.88 21.15
C GLY A 322 19.66 -3.58 19.70
N ASP A 323 20.43 -4.47 19.08
CA ASP A 323 20.85 -4.37 17.67
C ASP A 323 19.96 -5.27 16.81
N GLN A 324 18.96 -4.69 16.17
CA GLN A 324 18.08 -5.35 15.22
C GLN A 324 17.74 -4.44 14.04
N LEU A 325 17.29 -5.05 12.95
CA LEU A 325 16.78 -4.30 11.80
C LEU A 325 15.47 -3.59 12.13
N THR A 326 15.22 -2.48 11.48
CA THR A 326 13.98 -1.68 11.58
C THR A 326 13.57 -1.21 10.20
N THR A 327 12.33 -0.75 10.04
CA THR A 327 11.85 -0.14 8.80
C THR A 327 12.70 1.07 8.34
N ASP A 328 13.51 1.66 9.23
CA ASP A 328 14.37 2.82 8.95
C ASP A 328 15.82 2.45 8.56
N ASN A 329 16.08 1.19 8.26
CA ASN A 329 17.43 0.70 7.89
C ASN A 329 18.00 1.34 6.62
N PHE A 330 17.17 1.91 5.74
CA PHE A 330 17.62 2.70 4.59
C PHE A 330 18.49 3.91 5.01
N ALA A 331 18.33 4.38 6.24
CA ALA A 331 19.18 5.42 6.85
C ALA A 331 20.39 4.85 7.63
N GLY A 332 20.63 3.54 7.57
CA GLY A 332 21.66 2.81 8.30
C GLY A 332 21.15 2.14 9.56
N ASN A 333 21.85 1.11 10.03
CA ASN A 333 21.52 0.42 11.26
C ASN A 333 21.63 1.36 12.47
N CYS A 334 20.71 1.23 13.42
CA CYS A 334 20.64 2.06 14.62
C CYS A 334 20.25 1.21 15.84
N PRO A 335 21.23 0.59 16.53
CA PRO A 335 20.98 -0.09 17.79
C PRO A 335 20.36 0.83 18.85
N HIS A 336 19.66 0.24 19.81
CA HIS A 336 19.05 0.96 20.93
C HIS A 336 18.05 2.05 20.51
N HIS A 337 17.31 1.82 19.42
CA HIS A 337 16.48 2.82 18.74
C HIS A 337 15.23 3.19 19.56
N THR A 338 15.12 4.45 19.96
CA THR A 338 14.07 4.91 20.87
C THR A 338 12.67 4.89 20.27
N ASN A 339 12.51 5.14 18.96
CA ASN A 339 11.21 5.07 18.31
C ASN A 339 10.73 3.62 18.10
N LEU A 340 11.65 2.67 17.92
CA LEU A 340 11.35 1.25 17.91
C LEU A 340 10.91 0.76 19.30
N SER A 341 11.61 1.21 20.37
CA SER A 341 11.18 0.96 21.75
C SER A 341 9.78 1.50 22.00
N ALA A 342 9.47 2.73 21.56
CA ALA A 342 8.12 3.28 21.65
C ALA A 342 7.09 2.39 20.92
N LYS A 343 7.41 1.81 19.75
CA LYS A 343 6.54 0.83 19.06
C LYS A 343 6.31 -0.41 19.91
N GLY A 344 7.34 -0.97 20.52
CA GLY A 344 7.20 -2.12 21.41
C GLY A 344 6.27 -1.85 22.59
N ILE A 345 6.42 -0.70 23.25
CA ILE A 345 5.56 -0.25 24.36
C ILE A 345 4.09 -0.10 23.89
N LEU A 346 3.90 0.54 22.73
CA LEU A 346 2.56 0.71 22.14
C LEU A 346 1.94 -0.63 21.75
N GLY A 347 2.73 -1.58 21.27
CA GLY A 347 2.29 -2.96 20.98
C GLY A 347 1.78 -3.69 22.24
N ILE A 348 2.49 -3.57 23.35
CA ILE A 348 2.07 -4.13 24.64
C ILE A 348 0.73 -3.52 25.11
N ALA A 349 0.61 -2.21 25.03
CA ALA A 349 -0.65 -1.54 25.40
C ALA A 349 -1.80 -1.84 24.43
N ALA A 350 -1.49 -2.02 23.15
CA ALA A 350 -2.46 -2.47 22.15
C ALA A 350 -2.99 -3.87 22.50
N TYR A 351 -2.11 -4.79 22.89
CA TYR A 351 -2.52 -6.12 23.40
C TYR A 351 -3.40 -6.01 24.65
N ALA A 352 -3.03 -5.14 25.60
CA ALA A 352 -3.86 -4.90 26.79
C ALA A 352 -5.29 -4.42 26.42
N ARG A 353 -5.43 -3.55 25.43
CA ARG A 353 -6.74 -3.13 24.92
C ARG A 353 -7.53 -4.28 24.27
N LEU A 354 -6.87 -5.14 23.53
CA LEU A 354 -7.51 -6.35 22.98
C LEU A 354 -7.97 -7.28 24.09
N ALA A 355 -7.15 -7.48 25.14
CA ALA A 355 -7.50 -8.27 26.32
C ALA A 355 -8.73 -7.69 27.05
N GLU A 356 -8.79 -6.36 27.21
CA GLU A 356 -9.96 -5.67 27.79
C GLU A 356 -11.23 -5.94 26.96
N MET A 357 -11.16 -5.81 25.64
CA MET A 357 -12.29 -6.06 24.73
C MET A 357 -12.76 -7.52 24.76
N LEU A 358 -11.86 -8.46 25.04
CA LEU A 358 -12.14 -9.89 25.20
C LEU A 358 -12.51 -10.26 26.66
N ASN A 359 -12.70 -9.29 27.56
CA ASN A 359 -12.99 -9.48 28.98
C ASN A 359 -11.91 -10.24 29.78
N LYS A 360 -10.66 -10.24 29.32
CA LYS A 360 -9.49 -10.83 29.97
C LYS A 360 -8.84 -9.80 30.91
N LYS A 361 -9.51 -9.49 32.00
CA LYS A 361 -9.19 -8.35 32.88
C LYS A 361 -7.78 -8.42 33.48
N GLU A 362 -7.39 -9.57 34.02
CA GLU A 362 -6.07 -9.74 34.65
C GLU A 362 -4.93 -9.52 33.64
N GLU A 363 -5.09 -10.04 32.41
CA GLU A 363 -4.14 -9.81 31.32
C GLU A 363 -4.13 -8.32 30.93
N ALA A 364 -5.30 -7.71 30.77
CA ALA A 364 -5.41 -6.30 30.42
C ALA A 364 -4.69 -5.38 31.42
N GLU A 365 -4.92 -5.58 32.73
CA GLU A 365 -4.24 -4.83 33.79
C GLU A 365 -2.73 -5.08 33.78
N LYS A 366 -2.30 -6.34 33.76
CA LYS A 366 -0.87 -6.71 33.74
C LYS A 366 -0.09 -6.00 32.63
N TYR A 367 -0.59 -6.09 31.37
CA TYR A 367 0.13 -5.55 30.23
C TYR A 367 0.01 -4.03 30.13
N MET A 368 -1.10 -3.42 30.55
CA MET A 368 -1.22 -1.96 30.60
C MET A 368 -0.30 -1.36 31.66
N ASP A 369 -0.22 -1.94 32.86
CA ASP A 369 0.69 -1.50 33.91
C ASP A 369 2.15 -1.60 33.46
N ALA A 370 2.51 -2.70 32.82
CA ALA A 370 3.86 -2.86 32.23
C ALA A 370 4.15 -1.77 31.21
N ALA A 371 3.21 -1.48 30.28
CA ALA A 371 3.39 -0.42 29.31
C ALA A 371 3.58 0.96 29.93
N HIS A 372 2.88 1.25 31.02
CA HIS A 372 3.07 2.51 31.78
C HIS A 372 4.44 2.61 32.44
N GLU A 373 4.95 1.54 33.05
CA GLU A 373 6.29 1.53 33.64
C GLU A 373 7.36 1.65 32.54
N MET A 374 7.27 0.90 31.46
CA MET A 374 8.18 1.01 30.33
C MET A 374 8.19 2.42 29.69
N THR A 375 7.03 3.09 29.64
CA THR A 375 6.95 4.49 29.17
C THR A 375 7.71 5.44 30.05
N LYS A 376 7.65 5.27 31.38
CA LYS A 376 8.42 6.12 32.34
C LYS A 376 9.91 5.92 32.19
N GLU A 377 10.35 4.68 32.02
CA GLU A 377 11.76 4.34 31.76
C GLU A 377 12.22 4.92 30.45
N TRP A 378 11.43 4.76 29.39
CA TRP A 378 11.68 5.31 28.06
C TRP A 378 11.84 6.84 28.11
N GLU A 379 10.90 7.54 28.74
CA GLU A 379 10.93 9.01 28.84
C GLU A 379 12.23 9.49 29.50
N LYS A 380 12.64 8.84 30.60
CA LYS A 380 13.87 9.15 31.32
C LYS A 380 15.13 8.88 30.49
N ALA A 381 15.18 7.73 29.82
CA ALA A 381 16.37 7.30 29.09
C ALA A 381 16.57 8.06 27.76
N ALA A 382 15.47 8.36 27.05
CA ALA A 382 15.52 9.05 25.77
C ALA A 382 15.64 10.59 25.90
N TYR A 383 15.43 11.19 27.07
CA TYR A 383 15.37 12.63 27.26
C TYR A 383 16.70 13.34 26.95
N ALA A 384 16.65 14.38 26.11
CA ALA A 384 17.79 15.21 25.70
C ALA A 384 17.51 16.72 25.82
N GLY A 385 16.66 17.12 26.79
CA GLY A 385 16.36 18.53 27.03
C GLY A 385 15.18 19.04 26.21
N ASP A 386 15.40 19.52 25.01
CA ASP A 386 14.36 20.06 24.12
C ASP A 386 13.76 19.03 23.13
N HIS A 387 14.31 17.81 23.11
CA HIS A 387 13.84 16.67 22.28
C HIS A 387 14.13 15.33 22.96
N TYR A 388 13.87 14.22 22.24
CA TYR A 388 14.23 12.86 22.63
C TYR A 388 15.19 12.25 21.61
N ARG A 389 16.19 11.50 22.11
CA ARG A 389 17.28 10.92 21.31
C ARG A 389 16.80 9.97 20.23
N LEU A 390 17.59 9.77 19.19
CA LEU A 390 17.40 8.71 18.21
C LEU A 390 17.64 7.32 18.83
N ALA A 391 18.75 7.18 19.58
CA ALA A 391 19.11 5.96 20.29
C ALA A 391 19.48 6.29 21.75
N PHE A 392 19.22 5.36 22.67
CA PHE A 392 19.44 5.58 24.11
C PHE A 392 20.89 5.90 24.47
N ASP A 393 21.83 5.33 23.72
CA ASP A 393 23.28 5.49 23.90
C ASP A 393 23.91 6.67 23.11
N GLN A 394 23.09 7.41 22.32
CA GLN A 394 23.57 8.52 21.48
C GLN A 394 23.03 9.87 21.98
N PRO A 395 23.73 10.56 22.91
CA PRO A 395 23.20 11.75 23.59
C PRO A 395 22.92 12.94 22.68
N ASP A 396 23.67 13.11 21.59
CA ASP A 396 23.56 14.24 20.65
C ASP A 396 22.69 13.93 19.42
N SER A 397 21.97 12.80 19.44
CA SER A 397 21.14 12.34 18.35
C SER A 397 19.67 12.73 18.54
N TRP A 398 18.94 12.81 17.43
CA TRP A 398 17.49 12.97 17.39
C TRP A 398 16.87 12.18 16.24
N GLY A 399 15.61 11.82 16.35
CA GLY A 399 14.85 11.13 15.30
C GLY A 399 13.35 11.30 15.50
N MET A 400 12.57 11.18 14.42
CA MET A 400 11.11 11.26 14.49
C MET A 400 10.52 10.14 15.34
N LYS A 401 9.58 10.49 16.21
CA LYS A 401 8.81 9.55 17.06
C LYS A 401 7.44 9.28 16.46
N TYR A 402 7.40 8.97 15.17
CA TYR A 402 6.17 8.80 14.41
C TYR A 402 5.24 7.72 14.97
N ASN A 403 5.79 6.67 15.61
CA ASN A 403 4.98 5.62 16.22
C ASN A 403 4.05 6.13 17.34
N LEU A 404 4.36 7.26 17.98
CA LEU A 404 3.53 7.86 19.03
C LEU A 404 2.12 8.24 18.55
N ILE A 405 1.88 8.31 17.23
CA ILE A 405 0.53 8.56 16.72
C ILE A 405 -0.46 7.48 17.16
N TRP A 406 -0.01 6.24 17.34
CA TRP A 406 -0.87 5.15 17.76
C TRP A 406 -1.32 5.23 19.21
N ASP A 407 -0.58 5.93 20.07
CA ASP A 407 -1.05 6.27 21.41
C ASP A 407 -2.37 7.06 21.35
N ARG A 408 -2.44 8.04 20.43
CA ARG A 408 -3.64 8.84 20.20
C ARG A 408 -4.72 8.06 19.44
N LEU A 409 -4.36 7.40 18.35
CA LEU A 409 -5.32 6.67 17.52
C LEU A 409 -6.01 5.54 18.28
N LEU A 410 -5.30 4.84 19.14
CA LEU A 410 -5.86 3.78 19.99
C LEU A 410 -6.45 4.29 21.30
N GLY A 411 -6.08 5.50 21.74
CA GLY A 411 -6.51 6.10 23.00
C GLY A 411 -5.88 5.43 24.22
N LEU A 412 -4.58 5.12 24.13
CA LEU A 412 -3.85 4.41 25.19
C LEU A 412 -3.46 5.33 26.34
N ASN A 413 -3.17 6.60 26.05
CA ASN A 413 -2.79 7.65 27.01
C ASN A 413 -1.51 7.33 27.81
N LEU A 414 -0.53 6.77 27.13
CA LEU A 414 0.78 6.39 27.69
C LEU A 414 1.75 7.56 27.74
N PHE A 415 1.95 8.20 26.58
CA PHE A 415 2.95 9.27 26.42
C PHE A 415 2.35 10.63 26.78
N PRO A 416 2.92 11.37 27.76
CA PRO A 416 2.40 12.67 28.16
C PRO A 416 2.44 13.69 27.01
N GLU A 417 1.49 14.61 26.97
CA GLU A 417 1.41 15.66 25.93
C GLU A 417 2.71 16.48 25.82
N ARG A 418 3.46 16.66 26.91
CA ARG A 418 4.78 17.35 26.90
C ARG A 418 5.81 16.65 25.98
N VAL A 419 5.71 15.32 25.83
CA VAL A 419 6.59 14.55 24.92
C VAL A 419 6.25 14.95 23.49
N ILE A 420 4.98 14.90 23.14
CA ILE A 420 4.48 15.24 21.82
C ILE A 420 4.80 16.69 21.43
N GLN A 421 4.56 17.65 22.34
CA GLN A 421 4.84 19.05 22.08
C GLN A 421 6.32 19.31 21.86
N LYS A 422 7.17 18.72 22.71
CA LYS A 422 8.61 18.85 22.61
C LYS A 422 9.15 18.33 21.29
N GLU A 423 8.73 17.16 20.86
CA GLU A 423 9.12 16.55 19.59
C GLU A 423 8.65 17.40 18.39
N THR A 424 7.37 17.77 18.37
CA THR A 424 6.82 18.53 17.23
C THR A 424 7.40 19.94 17.13
N ASP A 425 7.74 20.60 18.26
CA ASP A 425 8.45 21.88 18.26
C ASP A 425 9.89 21.72 17.74
N PHE A 426 10.55 20.65 18.15
CA PHE A 426 11.93 20.37 17.74
C PHE A 426 12.02 20.08 16.23
N TYR A 427 11.11 19.30 15.66
CA TYR A 427 11.08 19.01 14.21
C TYR A 427 11.00 20.28 13.37
N LEU A 428 10.24 21.30 13.81
CA LEU A 428 10.17 22.57 13.11
C LEU A 428 11.50 23.32 13.06
N THR A 429 12.43 23.05 13.98
CA THR A 429 13.77 23.62 13.95
C THR A 429 14.73 22.89 13.00
N LYS A 430 14.33 21.69 12.51
CA LYS A 430 15.13 20.82 11.66
C LYS A 430 14.68 20.80 10.20
N MET A 431 13.70 21.62 9.85
CA MET A 431 13.13 21.68 8.50
C MET A 431 14.18 22.05 7.46
N ASN A 432 14.24 21.26 6.40
CA ASN A 432 14.91 21.57 5.14
C ASN A 432 13.91 22.09 4.09
N GLU A 433 14.40 22.43 2.92
CA GLU A 433 13.59 22.96 1.81
C GLU A 433 12.42 22.04 1.43
N PHE A 434 12.60 20.72 1.45
CA PHE A 434 11.63 19.71 1.03
C PHE A 434 11.07 18.86 2.16
N GLY A 435 11.33 19.20 3.40
CA GLY A 435 10.77 18.52 4.58
C GLY A 435 11.73 18.39 5.74
N CYS A 436 11.24 17.76 6.79
CA CYS A 436 12.07 17.43 7.96
C CYS A 436 12.81 16.12 7.69
N PRO A 437 14.12 16.03 7.93
CA PRO A 437 14.82 14.76 7.92
C PRO A 437 14.21 13.77 8.91
N LEU A 438 14.34 12.47 8.63
CA LEU A 438 13.91 11.40 9.52
C LEU A 438 14.61 11.47 10.88
N ASP A 439 15.90 11.73 10.85
CA ASP A 439 16.76 11.78 12.04
C ASP A 439 18.08 12.51 11.78
N SER A 440 18.95 12.51 12.80
CA SER A 440 20.23 13.19 12.79
C SER A 440 21.32 12.55 11.93
N ARG A 441 21.11 11.34 11.39
CA ARG A 441 22.13 10.62 10.61
C ARG A 441 22.32 11.17 9.20
N HIS A 442 21.21 11.53 8.52
CA HIS A 442 21.20 11.97 7.13
C HIS A 442 20.13 13.04 6.88
N SER A 443 20.15 13.62 5.69
CA SER A 443 19.09 14.53 5.22
C SER A 443 17.89 13.79 4.59
N TYR A 444 17.81 12.47 4.72
CA TYR A 444 16.71 11.66 4.19
C TYR A 444 15.40 12.02 4.86
N ALA A 445 14.34 12.22 4.06
CA ALA A 445 12.98 12.39 4.55
C ALA A 445 12.12 11.22 4.07
N LYS A 446 11.15 10.83 4.88
CA LYS A 446 10.14 9.82 4.53
C LYS A 446 8.76 10.46 4.65
N VAL A 447 7.99 10.41 3.57
CA VAL A 447 6.70 11.14 3.46
C VAL A 447 5.70 10.64 4.50
N ASP A 448 5.54 9.33 4.63
CA ASP A 448 4.65 8.67 5.58
C ASP A 448 4.97 9.06 7.04
N TRP A 449 6.23 8.93 7.46
CA TRP A 449 6.64 9.28 8.83
C TRP A 449 6.58 10.77 9.13
N THR A 450 6.78 11.61 8.11
CA THR A 450 6.57 13.06 8.24
C THR A 450 5.10 13.39 8.46
N VAL A 451 4.18 12.75 7.71
CA VAL A 451 2.72 12.92 7.88
C VAL A 451 2.28 12.44 9.27
N TRP A 452 2.76 11.27 9.72
CA TRP A 452 2.43 10.76 11.04
C TRP A 452 2.95 11.68 12.15
N SER A 453 4.20 12.13 12.05
CA SER A 453 4.80 13.07 13.00
C SER A 453 4.08 14.42 13.00
N ALA A 454 3.67 14.93 11.85
CA ALA A 454 2.85 16.14 11.75
C ALA A 454 1.48 15.97 12.41
N SER A 455 0.88 14.78 12.29
CA SER A 455 -0.43 14.44 12.86
C SER A 455 -0.41 14.27 14.38
N LEU A 456 0.77 14.16 14.99
CA LEU A 456 0.92 14.19 16.45
C LEU A 456 0.45 15.51 17.06
N SER A 457 0.63 16.63 16.35
CA SER A 457 0.23 17.94 16.83
C SER A 457 -1.27 18.18 16.64
N ALA A 458 -1.96 18.65 17.70
CA ALA A 458 -3.32 19.16 17.57
C ALA A 458 -3.36 20.56 16.91
N ASP A 459 -2.22 21.23 16.76
CA ASP A 459 -2.11 22.57 16.17
C ASP A 459 -2.02 22.48 14.64
N ARG A 460 -3.06 22.98 13.96
CA ARG A 460 -3.13 23.02 12.49
C ARG A 460 -1.99 23.80 11.84
N MET A 461 -1.45 24.81 12.52
CA MET A 461 -0.34 25.60 11.96
C MET A 461 0.96 24.80 11.97
N ARG A 462 1.21 24.03 13.03
CA ARG A 462 2.35 23.10 13.09
C ARG A 462 2.21 22.01 12.03
N PHE A 463 1.04 21.39 11.94
CA PHE A 463 0.74 20.41 10.91
C PHE A 463 1.07 20.98 9.51
N ARG A 464 0.52 22.13 9.16
CA ARG A 464 0.77 22.74 7.85
C ARG A 464 2.24 23.07 7.61
N LYS A 465 2.97 23.57 8.61
CA LYS A 465 4.39 23.87 8.47
C LYS A 465 5.22 22.62 8.13
N LEU A 466 4.87 21.45 8.67
CA LEU A 466 5.52 20.19 8.34
C LEU A 466 5.09 19.65 6.97
N MET A 467 3.84 19.90 6.54
CA MET A 467 3.27 19.37 5.29
C MET A 467 3.63 20.18 4.03
N LEU A 468 3.74 21.50 4.13
CA LEU A 468 4.00 22.35 2.96
C LEU A 468 5.30 22.02 2.20
N PRO A 469 6.43 21.70 2.86
CA PRO A 469 7.64 21.28 2.15
C PRO A 469 7.50 19.94 1.41
N LEU A 470 6.66 19.03 1.91
CA LEU A 470 6.37 17.78 1.18
C LEU A 470 5.56 18.06 -0.09
N TYR A 471 4.60 18.94 -0.01
CA TYR A 471 3.85 19.39 -1.19
C TYR A 471 4.79 20.04 -2.22
N LYS A 472 5.71 20.88 -1.77
CA LYS A 472 6.75 21.49 -2.61
C LYS A 472 7.61 20.39 -3.27
N PHE A 473 8.06 19.41 -2.52
CA PHE A 473 8.82 18.26 -3.04
C PHE A 473 8.08 17.56 -4.18
N MET A 474 6.81 17.23 -3.98
CA MET A 474 6.00 16.51 -4.98
C MET A 474 5.73 17.32 -6.26
N ASN A 475 5.83 18.65 -6.22
CA ASN A 475 5.56 19.51 -7.36
C ASN A 475 6.81 20.07 -8.05
N GLU A 476 7.96 20.15 -7.38
CA GLU A 476 9.15 20.83 -7.90
C GLU A 476 10.32 19.87 -8.18
N THR A 477 10.21 18.60 -7.78
CA THR A 477 11.23 17.58 -8.07
C THR A 477 10.75 16.60 -9.15
N THR A 478 11.68 16.02 -9.90
CA THR A 478 11.42 15.06 -10.99
C THR A 478 11.77 13.63 -10.57
#